data_e6a7a4ace61c5914638cb83a39d73798
#
_entry.id   e6a7a4ace61c5914638cb83a39d73798
#
_cell.length_a   1.000
_cell.length_b   1.000
_cell.length_c   1.000
_cell.angle_alpha   90.00
_cell.angle_beta   90.00
_cell.angle_gamma   90.00
#
_symmetry.space_group_name_H-M   'P 1'
#
loop_
_entity.id
_entity.type
_entity.pdbx_description
1 polymer ?
#
loop_
_entity_poly.entity_id
_entity_poly.type
_entity_poly.pdbx_seq_one_letter_code
_entity_poly.pdbx_strand_id
1 'polypeptide(L)'
;MDWKSIYQSKRMTVNEAIALIHNGDKVVTGFACGEPLGIERALVEQYRNFQDVEIISMLTLGDCPWTAPEMAGHFHLNCLFASAGNRNAIANGTCDFTTCHFYEIPDLLENYVCPDVAVVMVSPPDEHGYVSFGTTVDCLSLIHISEPTRPI
;
A
#
# COMPACT_ATOMS: atom_id res chain seq x y z
N MET A 1 17.89 -9.76 -21.41
CA MET A 1 18.37 -9.41 -20.05
C MET A 1 17.91 -10.53 -19.14
N ASP A 2 18.82 -11.09 -18.32
CA ASP A 2 18.45 -12.21 -17.44
C ASP A 2 17.58 -11.70 -16.28
N TRP A 3 16.34 -12.17 -16.19
CA TRP A 3 15.40 -11.76 -15.16
C TRP A 3 15.92 -12.04 -13.73
N LYS A 4 16.74 -13.09 -13.55
CA LYS A 4 17.34 -13.42 -12.25
C LYS A 4 18.26 -12.32 -11.76
N SER A 5 19.07 -11.77 -12.66
CA SER A 5 19.98 -10.66 -12.35
C SER A 5 19.19 -9.39 -11.98
N ILE A 6 18.11 -9.11 -12.71
CA ILE A 6 17.22 -7.97 -12.40
C ILE A 6 16.57 -8.15 -11.03
N TYR A 7 16.01 -9.34 -10.76
CA TYR A 7 15.38 -9.63 -9.48
C TYR A 7 16.36 -9.47 -8.32
N GLN A 8 17.56 -10.04 -8.45
CA GLN A 8 18.58 -9.94 -7.39
C GLN A 8 19.04 -8.50 -7.16
N SER A 9 19.15 -7.69 -8.22
CA SER A 9 19.56 -6.29 -8.08
C SER A 9 18.51 -5.40 -7.43
N LYS A 10 17.22 -5.80 -7.50
CA LYS A 10 16.09 -5.07 -6.89
C LYS A 10 15.68 -5.62 -5.54
N ARG A 11 16.19 -6.79 -5.16
CA ARG A 11 15.88 -7.41 -3.87
C ARG A 11 16.56 -6.63 -2.76
N MET A 12 15.78 -6.24 -1.78
CA MET A 12 16.23 -5.44 -0.64
C MET A 12 15.56 -5.91 0.66
N THR A 13 16.07 -5.45 1.77
CA THR A 13 15.45 -5.66 3.08
C THR A 13 14.21 -4.79 3.24
N VAL A 14 13.36 -5.13 4.20
CA VAL A 14 12.17 -4.33 4.54
C VAL A 14 12.57 -2.90 4.89
N ASN A 15 13.64 -2.71 5.67
CA ASN A 15 14.12 -1.38 6.06
C ASN A 15 14.61 -0.55 4.87
N GLU A 16 15.28 -1.18 3.91
CA GLU A 16 15.67 -0.49 2.67
C GLU A 16 14.46 -0.14 1.81
N ALA A 17 13.44 -1.01 1.78
CA ALA A 17 12.23 -0.77 1.02
C ALA A 17 11.43 0.41 1.57
N ILE A 18 11.20 0.48 2.90
CA ILE A 18 10.48 1.61 3.49
C ILE A 18 11.24 2.93 3.39
N ALA A 19 12.58 2.89 3.29
CA ALA A 19 13.39 4.10 3.09
C ALA A 19 13.19 4.73 1.69
N LEU A 20 12.51 4.05 0.76
CA LEU A 20 12.12 4.60 -0.54
C LEU A 20 10.83 5.44 -0.47
N ILE A 21 10.12 5.38 0.64
CA ILE A 21 8.92 6.20 0.87
C ILE A 21 9.36 7.57 1.39
N HIS A 22 8.87 8.62 0.75
CA HIS A 22 9.21 10.00 1.09
C HIS A 22 8.08 10.67 1.88
N ASN A 23 8.40 11.77 2.52
CA ASN A 23 7.39 12.60 3.19
C ASN A 23 6.39 13.13 2.17
N GLY A 24 5.11 13.04 2.50
CA GLY A 24 4.01 13.44 1.63
C GLY A 24 3.60 12.43 0.57
N ASP A 25 4.28 11.27 0.48
CA ASP A 25 3.88 10.22 -0.46
C ASP A 25 2.52 9.62 -0.10
N LYS A 26 1.79 9.22 -1.13
CA LYS A 26 0.57 8.44 -1.05
C LYS A 26 0.88 6.98 -1.29
N VAL A 27 0.68 6.16 -0.28
CA VAL A 27 1.02 4.74 -0.28
C VAL A 27 -0.25 3.91 -0.32
N VAL A 28 -0.51 3.19 -1.40
CA VAL A 28 -1.60 2.23 -1.46
C VAL A 28 -1.09 0.85 -1.03
N THR A 29 -1.80 0.20 -0.11
CA THR A 29 -1.48 -1.14 0.37
C THR A 29 -2.40 -2.18 -0.24
N GLY A 30 -1.93 -3.43 -0.34
CA GLY A 30 -2.78 -4.56 -0.68
C GLY A 30 -3.94 -4.72 0.30
N PHE A 31 -5.05 -5.34 -0.16
CA PHE A 31 -6.31 -5.40 0.58
C PHE A 31 -6.48 -6.75 1.30
N ALA A 32 -7.14 -6.73 2.42
CA ALA A 32 -7.58 -7.93 3.14
C ALA A 32 -6.46 -8.97 3.33
N CYS A 33 -6.58 -10.14 2.71
CA CYS A 33 -5.57 -11.20 2.78
C CYS A 33 -4.23 -10.83 2.09
N GLY A 34 -4.21 -9.77 1.29
CA GLY A 34 -3.02 -9.23 0.61
C GLY A 34 -2.35 -8.09 1.36
N GLU A 35 -2.76 -7.78 2.60
CA GLU A 35 -2.09 -6.76 3.43
C GLU A 35 -0.61 -7.10 3.63
N PRO A 36 0.31 -6.17 3.32
CA PRO A 36 1.75 -6.39 3.45
C PRO A 36 2.22 -6.15 4.88
N LEU A 37 1.74 -6.93 5.84
CA LEU A 37 1.93 -6.74 7.29
C LEU A 37 3.40 -6.54 7.71
N GLY A 38 4.35 -7.11 6.97
CA GLY A 38 5.78 -6.93 7.26
C GLY A 38 6.26 -5.50 7.03
N ILE A 39 5.82 -4.89 5.92
CA ILE A 39 6.12 -3.50 5.59
C ILE A 39 5.38 -2.56 6.54
N GLU A 40 4.10 -2.83 6.81
CA GLU A 40 3.29 -2.00 7.71
C GLU A 40 3.88 -1.93 9.12
N ARG A 41 4.32 -3.07 9.68
CA ARG A 41 5.01 -3.11 10.98
C ARG A 41 6.28 -2.28 10.97
N ALA A 42 7.10 -2.40 9.93
CA ALA A 42 8.34 -1.65 9.83
C ALA A 42 8.11 -0.13 9.72
N LEU A 43 7.07 0.30 8.99
CA LEU A 43 6.66 1.70 8.93
C LEU A 43 6.23 2.21 10.31
N VAL A 44 5.40 1.44 11.02
CA VAL A 44 4.95 1.78 12.38
C VAL A 44 6.12 1.84 13.36
N GLU A 45 7.04 0.87 13.34
CA GLU A 45 8.23 0.88 14.21
C GLU A 45 9.13 2.09 13.96
N GLN A 46 9.17 2.58 12.73
CA GLN A 46 10.02 3.70 12.32
C GLN A 46 9.24 4.98 12.01
N TYR A 47 8.03 5.14 12.52
CA TYR A 47 7.10 6.21 12.17
C TYR A 47 7.72 7.62 12.26
N ARG A 48 8.65 7.85 13.19
CA ARG A 48 9.31 9.15 13.38
C ARG A 48 10.16 9.63 12.19
N ASN A 49 10.48 8.71 11.28
CA ASN A 49 11.25 9.03 10.07
C ASN A 49 10.36 9.59 8.95
N PHE A 50 9.03 9.56 9.13
CA PHE A 50 8.06 9.95 8.11
C PHE A 50 7.23 11.14 8.57
N GLN A 51 6.79 11.96 7.60
CA GLN A 51 5.87 13.09 7.81
C GLN A 51 4.84 13.12 6.68
N ASP A 52 3.58 13.30 7.04
CA ASP A 52 2.45 13.48 6.12
C ASP A 52 2.31 12.38 5.06
N VAL A 53 2.68 11.14 5.37
CA VAL A 53 2.49 10.01 4.46
C VAL A 53 1.02 9.55 4.53
N GLU A 54 0.33 9.58 3.38
CA GLU A 54 -1.05 9.10 3.28
C GLU A 54 -1.06 7.60 3.00
N ILE A 55 -1.68 6.83 3.89
CA ILE A 55 -1.90 5.38 3.71
C ILE A 55 -3.31 5.18 3.16
N ILE A 56 -3.40 4.63 1.95
CA ILE A 56 -4.68 4.33 1.30
C ILE A 56 -4.95 2.83 1.46
N SER A 57 -5.98 2.48 2.19
CA SER A 57 -6.39 1.10 2.42
C SER A 57 -7.88 0.90 2.11
N MET A 58 -8.20 -0.14 1.34
CA MET A 58 -9.60 -0.46 1.08
C MET A 58 -10.19 -1.26 2.24
N LEU A 59 -9.61 -2.39 2.58
CA LEU A 59 -10.10 -3.28 3.63
C LEU A 59 -8.93 -3.81 4.44
N THR A 60 -8.85 -3.37 5.68
CA THR A 60 -7.93 -3.89 6.69
C THR A 60 -8.62 -4.97 7.50
N LEU A 61 -8.02 -6.14 7.61
CA LEU A 61 -8.50 -7.23 8.46
C LEU A 61 -7.91 -7.19 9.87
N GLY A 62 -6.75 -6.55 10.01
CA GLY A 62 -6.06 -6.37 11.28
C GLY A 62 -6.40 -5.06 12.00
N ASP A 63 -5.52 -4.69 12.92
CA ASP A 63 -5.53 -3.38 13.55
C ASP A 63 -5.10 -2.31 12.53
N CYS A 64 -5.64 -1.10 12.68
CA CYS A 64 -5.24 0.06 11.88
C CYS A 64 -4.26 0.93 12.70
N PRO A 65 -2.99 0.62 12.78
CA PRO A 65 -2.05 1.32 13.66
C PRO A 65 -1.86 2.79 13.28
N TRP A 66 -2.15 3.15 12.03
CA TRP A 66 -2.08 4.51 11.50
C TRP A 66 -2.97 5.51 12.24
N THR A 67 -4.01 5.02 12.91
CA THR A 67 -5.00 5.85 13.64
C THR A 67 -4.63 6.08 15.09
N ALA A 68 -3.53 5.54 15.57
CA ALA A 68 -3.04 5.74 16.92
C ALA A 68 -2.58 7.20 17.11
N PRO A 69 -2.81 7.81 18.28
CA PRO A 69 -2.49 9.22 18.52
C PRO A 69 -1.02 9.59 18.24
N GLU A 70 -0.09 8.68 18.47
CA GLU A 70 1.33 8.86 18.23
C GLU A 70 1.70 8.92 16.74
N MET A 71 0.81 8.48 15.86
CA MET A 71 0.99 8.52 14.41
C MET A 71 0.58 9.85 13.79
N ALA A 72 -0.09 10.71 14.57
CA ALA A 72 -0.57 12.00 14.08
C ALA A 72 0.58 12.87 13.52
N GLY A 73 0.42 13.35 12.29
CA GLY A 73 1.43 14.12 11.57
C GLY A 73 2.53 13.29 10.90
N HIS A 74 2.59 11.98 11.19
CA HIS A 74 3.48 11.05 10.52
C HIS A 74 2.75 10.30 9.41
N PHE A 75 1.61 9.70 9.78
CA PHE A 75 0.75 8.97 8.85
C PHE A 75 -0.67 9.52 8.91
N HIS A 76 -1.34 9.48 7.78
CA HIS A 76 -2.74 9.80 7.64
C HIS A 76 -3.44 8.64 6.91
N LEU A 77 -4.47 8.07 7.52
CA LEU A 77 -5.23 6.98 6.90
C LEU A 77 -6.38 7.54 6.06
N ASN A 78 -6.42 7.17 4.80
CA ASN A 78 -7.58 7.32 3.93
C ASN A 78 -8.14 5.93 3.63
N CYS A 79 -9.27 5.57 4.22
CA CYS A 79 -9.88 4.27 4.03
C CYS A 79 -11.04 4.32 3.04
N LEU A 80 -11.13 3.29 2.19
CA LEU A 80 -12.20 3.15 1.20
C LEU A 80 -13.33 2.25 1.69
N PHE A 81 -13.13 1.57 2.82
CA PHE A 81 -14.12 0.67 3.43
C PHE A 81 -14.02 0.71 4.95
N ALA A 82 -15.18 0.76 5.63
CA ALA A 82 -15.27 0.75 7.08
C ALA A 82 -15.15 -0.69 7.62
N SER A 83 -13.96 -1.05 8.10
CA SER A 83 -13.67 -2.34 8.74
C SER A 83 -13.76 -2.25 10.27
N ALA A 84 -13.58 -3.37 10.95
CA ALA A 84 -13.55 -3.39 12.41
C ALA A 84 -12.39 -2.54 12.98
N GLY A 85 -11.23 -2.53 12.32
CA GLY A 85 -10.03 -1.83 12.77
C GLY A 85 -10.11 -0.30 12.63
N ASN A 86 -10.81 0.22 11.61
CA ASN A 86 -10.85 1.66 11.33
C ASN A 86 -12.17 2.36 11.70
N ARG A 87 -13.22 1.62 12.07
CA ARG A 87 -14.56 2.17 12.32
C ARG A 87 -14.58 3.26 13.40
N ASN A 88 -13.82 3.07 14.46
CA ASN A 88 -13.72 4.06 15.54
C ASN A 88 -13.00 5.31 15.08
N ALA A 89 -11.97 5.18 14.26
CA ALA A 89 -11.24 6.30 13.70
C ALA A 89 -12.11 7.13 12.75
N ILE A 90 -12.92 6.48 11.91
CA ILE A 90 -13.92 7.14 11.06
C ILE A 90 -14.92 7.92 11.92
N ALA A 91 -15.48 7.27 12.95
CA ALA A 91 -16.47 7.90 13.82
C ALA A 91 -15.92 9.11 14.60
N ASN A 92 -14.64 9.07 14.95
CA ASN A 92 -13.94 10.13 15.68
C ASN A 92 -13.32 11.20 14.76
N GLY A 93 -13.36 11.01 13.44
CA GLY A 93 -12.75 11.93 12.47
C GLY A 93 -11.22 11.95 12.52
N THR A 94 -10.58 10.85 12.94
CA THR A 94 -9.11 10.70 12.99
C THR A 94 -8.53 10.02 11.75
N CYS A 95 -9.36 9.70 10.77
CA CYS A 95 -8.96 9.26 9.43
C CYS A 95 -9.95 9.75 8.40
N ASP A 96 -9.56 9.80 7.14
CA ASP A 96 -10.45 10.08 6.04
C ASP A 96 -11.20 8.82 5.59
N PHE A 97 -12.37 9.03 5.05
CA PHE A 97 -13.20 7.97 4.48
C PHE A 97 -13.69 8.41 3.09
N THR A 98 -13.04 7.86 2.06
CA THR A 98 -13.40 8.11 0.67
C THR A 98 -14.44 7.09 0.21
N THR A 99 -15.66 7.55 -0.04
CA THR A 99 -16.76 6.69 -0.49
C THR A 99 -16.71 6.50 -2.00
N CYS A 100 -16.71 5.25 -2.45
CA CYS A 100 -16.83 4.89 -3.86
C CYS A 100 -17.46 3.50 -3.98
N HIS A 101 -18.00 3.18 -5.16
CA HIS A 101 -18.34 1.80 -5.45
C HIS A 101 -17.08 0.98 -5.75
N PHE A 102 -17.12 -0.31 -5.46
CA PHE A 102 -15.96 -1.19 -5.64
C PHE A 102 -15.38 -1.14 -7.06
N TYR A 103 -16.22 -1.08 -8.08
CA TYR A 103 -15.80 -0.99 -9.48
C TYR A 103 -15.18 0.36 -9.87
N GLU A 104 -15.35 1.39 -9.06
CA GLU A 104 -14.80 2.73 -9.29
C GLU A 104 -13.40 2.90 -8.70
N ILE A 105 -12.96 1.96 -7.84
CA ILE A 105 -11.64 2.05 -7.18
C ILE A 105 -10.49 2.23 -8.18
N PRO A 106 -10.44 1.51 -9.31
CA PRO A 106 -9.40 1.73 -10.30
C PRO A 106 -9.34 3.16 -10.82
N ASP A 107 -10.48 3.72 -11.21
CA ASP A 107 -10.59 5.10 -11.69
C ASP A 107 -10.23 6.10 -10.58
N LEU A 108 -10.68 5.84 -9.35
CA LEU A 108 -10.34 6.64 -8.18
C LEU A 108 -8.82 6.68 -7.95
N LEU A 109 -8.15 5.54 -8.00
CA LEU A 109 -6.70 5.46 -7.80
C LEU A 109 -5.92 6.10 -8.94
N GLU A 110 -6.34 5.92 -10.19
CA GLU A 110 -5.65 6.44 -11.36
C GLU A 110 -5.81 7.95 -11.54
N ASN A 111 -7.04 8.47 -11.35
CA ASN A 111 -7.38 9.84 -11.75
C ASN A 111 -7.54 10.83 -10.59
N TYR A 112 -7.72 10.35 -9.36
CA TYR A 112 -8.00 11.23 -8.22
C TYR A 112 -6.98 11.07 -7.09
N VAL A 113 -6.68 9.86 -6.68
CA VAL A 113 -5.72 9.59 -5.60
C VAL A 113 -4.29 9.70 -6.12
N CYS A 114 -4.00 9.10 -7.26
CA CYS A 114 -2.69 9.06 -7.90
C CYS A 114 -1.58 8.65 -6.92
N PRO A 115 -1.58 7.39 -6.43
CA PRO A 115 -0.60 6.95 -5.43
C PRO A 115 0.83 6.99 -5.97
N ASP A 116 1.78 7.42 -5.14
CA ASP A 116 3.22 7.45 -5.46
C ASP A 116 3.85 6.06 -5.30
N VAL A 117 3.35 5.30 -4.32
CA VAL A 117 3.88 3.98 -3.96
C VAL A 117 2.75 2.96 -3.83
N ALA A 118 2.94 1.77 -4.41
CA ALA A 118 2.07 0.62 -4.21
C ALA A 118 2.84 -0.50 -3.50
N VAL A 119 2.30 -1.00 -2.40
CA VAL A 119 2.88 -2.11 -1.62
C VAL A 119 1.96 -3.31 -1.67
N VAL A 120 2.41 -4.37 -2.34
CA VAL A 120 1.59 -5.54 -2.60
C VAL A 120 2.33 -6.83 -2.27
N MET A 121 1.58 -7.86 -1.89
CA MET A 121 2.12 -9.20 -1.68
C MET A 121 2.09 -10.00 -2.99
N VAL A 122 3.21 -10.63 -3.30
CA VAL A 122 3.34 -11.52 -4.45
C VAL A 122 4.08 -12.80 -4.08
N SER A 123 3.90 -13.86 -4.87
CA SER A 123 4.72 -15.07 -4.75
C SER A 123 6.19 -14.81 -5.09
N PRO A 124 7.12 -15.66 -4.66
CA PRO A 124 8.44 -15.68 -5.29
C PRO A 124 8.33 -15.90 -6.81
N PRO A 125 9.29 -15.38 -7.60
CA PRO A 125 9.31 -15.62 -9.04
C PRO A 125 9.41 -17.12 -9.37
N ASP A 126 8.70 -17.54 -10.40
CA ASP A 126 8.83 -18.90 -10.96
C ASP A 126 10.09 -19.03 -11.84
N GLU A 127 10.23 -20.16 -12.54
CA GLU A 127 11.38 -20.44 -13.42
C GLU A 127 11.51 -19.48 -14.62
N HIS A 128 10.41 -18.79 -14.96
CA HIS A 128 10.33 -17.82 -16.05
C HIS A 128 10.42 -16.37 -15.58
N GLY A 129 10.40 -16.14 -14.26
CA GLY A 129 10.44 -14.81 -13.65
C GLY A 129 9.06 -14.18 -13.42
N TYR A 130 7.97 -14.95 -13.58
CA TYR A 130 6.62 -14.48 -13.27
C TYR A 130 6.33 -14.61 -11.77
N VAL A 131 5.59 -13.63 -11.25
CA VAL A 131 5.06 -13.63 -9.89
C VAL A 131 3.53 -13.71 -9.93
N SER A 132 2.93 -14.25 -8.88
CA SER A 132 1.48 -14.31 -8.72
C SER A 132 1.04 -13.41 -7.57
N PHE A 133 -0.05 -12.67 -7.75
CA PHE A 133 -0.72 -11.93 -6.68
C PHE A 133 -1.49 -12.85 -5.70
N GLY A 134 -1.59 -14.14 -6.02
CA GLY A 134 -2.30 -15.10 -5.17
C GLY A 134 -3.80 -14.85 -5.13
N THR A 135 -4.33 -14.66 -3.93
CA THR A 135 -5.77 -14.46 -3.70
C THR A 135 -6.22 -13.01 -3.87
N THR A 136 -5.30 -12.05 -3.93
CA THR A 136 -5.60 -10.62 -3.88
C THR A 136 -5.05 -9.93 -5.13
N VAL A 137 -5.78 -10.04 -6.23
CA VAL A 137 -5.42 -9.40 -7.51
C VAL A 137 -5.85 -7.94 -7.51
N ASP A 138 -7.01 -7.64 -6.91
CA ASP A 138 -7.61 -6.32 -6.75
C ASP A 138 -7.54 -5.45 -8.03
N CYS A 139 -7.28 -4.17 -7.87
CA CYS A 139 -7.07 -3.21 -8.97
C CYS A 139 -5.59 -3.07 -9.38
N LEU A 140 -4.70 -3.94 -8.90
CA LEU A 140 -3.26 -3.83 -9.11
C LEU A 140 -2.85 -4.00 -10.58
N SER A 141 -3.63 -4.72 -11.37
CA SER A 141 -3.41 -4.83 -12.82
C SER A 141 -3.50 -3.49 -13.54
N LEU A 142 -4.25 -2.53 -13.02
CA LEU A 142 -4.44 -1.20 -13.64
C LEU A 142 -3.31 -0.23 -13.27
N ILE A 143 -2.76 -0.33 -12.07
CA ILE A 143 -1.57 0.43 -11.69
C ILE A 143 -0.37 0.08 -12.58
N HIS A 144 -0.33 -1.15 -13.12
CA HIS A 144 0.69 -1.58 -14.08
C HIS A 144 0.43 -1.15 -15.54
N ILE A 145 -0.82 -0.87 -15.91
CA ILE A 145 -1.18 -0.52 -17.29
C ILE A 145 -0.90 0.96 -17.58
N SER A 146 -0.97 1.83 -16.58
CA SER A 146 -0.77 3.27 -16.75
C SER A 146 0.68 3.68 -17.03
N GLU A 147 1.67 2.83 -16.76
CA GLU A 147 3.08 3.07 -17.11
C GLU A 147 3.73 1.87 -17.81
N PRO A 148 3.42 1.60 -19.11
CA PRO A 148 4.03 0.49 -19.85
C PRO A 148 5.53 0.67 -20.12
N THR A 149 6.13 1.78 -19.74
CA THR A 149 7.52 2.16 -20.06
C THR A 149 8.50 2.01 -18.90
N ARG A 150 8.05 1.73 -17.68
CA ARG A 150 8.96 1.38 -16.57
C ARG A 150 9.04 -0.13 -16.42
N PRO A 151 10.13 -0.77 -16.91
CA PRO A 151 10.35 -2.18 -16.59
C PRO A 151 10.54 -2.32 -15.09
N ILE A 152 9.69 -3.16 -14.53
CA ILE A 152 9.79 -3.62 -13.14
C ILE A 152 11.12 -4.33 -12.92
#